data_8f35c85f832a85d6809ae3437227ab79
#
_entry.id   8f35c85f832a85d6809ae3437227ab79
#
_cell.length_a   1.000
_cell.length_b   1.000
_cell.length_c   1.000
_cell.angle_alpha   90.00
_cell.angle_beta   90.00
_cell.angle_gamma   90.00
#
_symmetry.space_group_name_H-M   'P 1'
#
loop_
_entity.id
_entity.type
_entity.pdbx_description
1 polymer ?
#
loop_
_entity_poly.entity_id
_entity_poly.type
_entity_poly.pdbx_seq_one_letter_code
_entity_poly.pdbx_strand_id
1 'polypeptide(L)'
;MLRPLVLLLAAAPAFGFARDFSGAEALSLTRRAVAFGPRPDGSPAIARLRAWIRKQLAACACQVSADAFTAQTPDGPLPMENIIAKFPGKSGRAIAVTGHYDTKKLAGFVGANDGGSSTGFLLELASVLKNRPNVDDIYLVFFDGEEAVREWSDTDSVYGSRHLAHRWAADGAAARLKALINVDMIGDRNVSLLWDTNSSAALRETFWDAADSLGYSRYFPREGGPIEDDHMPFIQEGVRVLDVINFESQSSFWHTPQDTMDKLDAHAFQVVGDVLMKTLAELEAVK
;
A
#
# COMPACT_ATOMS: atom_id res chain seq x y z
N MET A 1 -27.89 54.69 -29.48
CA MET A 1 -26.80 53.68 -29.54
C MET A 1 -26.78 52.89 -28.25
N LEU A 2 -27.40 51.72 -28.22
CA LEU A 2 -27.37 50.82 -27.05
C LEU A 2 -26.09 49.97 -27.10
N ARG A 3 -25.29 50.00 -26.05
CA ARG A 3 -24.14 49.14 -25.85
C ARG A 3 -24.61 47.77 -25.31
N PRO A 4 -24.14 46.63 -25.84
CA PRO A 4 -24.48 45.34 -25.29
C PRO A 4 -23.69 45.09 -23.99
N LEU A 5 -24.39 44.68 -22.96
CA LEU A 5 -23.85 44.23 -21.68
C LEU A 5 -23.36 42.79 -21.87
N VAL A 6 -22.05 42.58 -21.88
CA VAL A 6 -21.44 41.25 -21.89
C VAL A 6 -21.41 40.71 -20.46
N LEU A 7 -22.31 39.78 -20.16
CA LEU A 7 -22.24 39.02 -18.91
C LEU A 7 -21.08 37.98 -19.02
N LEU A 8 -19.98 38.22 -18.30
CA LEU A 8 -18.96 37.22 -18.05
C LEU A 8 -19.52 36.26 -16.98
N LEU A 9 -19.94 35.06 -17.39
CA LEU A 9 -20.10 33.95 -16.47
C LEU A 9 -18.72 33.48 -15.99
N ALA A 10 -18.38 33.81 -14.75
CA ALA A 10 -17.27 33.22 -14.06
C ALA A 10 -17.63 31.75 -13.72
N ALA A 11 -16.99 30.79 -14.40
CA ALA A 11 -17.07 29.39 -14.02
C ALA A 11 -16.40 29.23 -12.64
N ALA A 12 -17.16 28.99 -11.61
CA ALA A 12 -16.64 28.59 -10.31
C ALA A 12 -15.87 27.25 -10.46
N PRO A 13 -14.66 27.10 -9.89
CA PRO A 13 -14.01 25.81 -9.90
C PRO A 13 -14.89 24.82 -9.15
N ALA A 14 -15.26 23.73 -9.80
CA ALA A 14 -15.89 22.61 -9.14
C ALA A 14 -14.85 22.00 -8.19
N PHE A 15 -14.94 22.33 -6.90
CA PHE A 15 -14.25 21.59 -5.86
C PHE A 15 -14.88 20.18 -5.87
N GLY A 16 -14.20 19.22 -6.48
CA GLY A 16 -14.56 17.83 -6.34
C GLY A 16 -14.49 17.47 -4.85
N PHE A 17 -15.61 17.02 -4.30
CA PHE A 17 -15.60 16.46 -2.95
C PHE A 17 -14.64 15.27 -2.95
N ALA A 18 -13.75 15.19 -1.94
CA ALA A 18 -12.94 14.01 -1.71
C ALA A 18 -13.91 12.82 -1.54
N ARG A 19 -13.69 11.76 -2.30
CA ARG A 19 -14.47 10.53 -2.19
C ARG A 19 -13.97 9.77 -0.97
N ASP A 20 -14.88 9.19 -0.18
CA ASP A 20 -14.53 8.30 0.92
C ASP A 20 -13.91 6.99 0.37
N PHE A 21 -13.07 6.34 1.15
CA PHE A 21 -12.53 5.02 0.84
C PHE A 21 -13.67 3.99 0.77
N SER A 22 -13.61 3.06 -0.18
CA SER A 22 -14.61 2.03 -0.36
C SER A 22 -13.99 0.63 -0.27
N GLY A 23 -14.25 -0.07 0.83
CA GLY A 23 -13.82 -1.45 0.99
C GLY A 23 -14.38 -2.38 -0.09
N ALA A 24 -15.58 -2.10 -0.61
CA ALA A 24 -16.18 -2.88 -1.71
C ALA A 24 -15.40 -2.71 -3.02
N GLU A 25 -14.95 -1.49 -3.33
CA GLU A 25 -14.10 -1.25 -4.50
C GLU A 25 -12.71 -1.84 -4.32
N ALA A 26 -12.11 -1.74 -3.13
CA ALA A 26 -10.83 -2.39 -2.83
C ALA A 26 -10.93 -3.91 -3.05
N LEU A 27 -11.97 -4.58 -2.53
CA LEU A 27 -12.22 -6.00 -2.76
C LEU A 27 -12.44 -6.31 -4.25
N SER A 28 -13.13 -5.45 -4.99
CA SER A 28 -13.35 -5.60 -6.44
C SER A 28 -12.03 -5.50 -7.21
N LEU A 29 -11.17 -4.56 -6.86
CA LEU A 29 -9.84 -4.39 -7.45
C LEU A 29 -8.92 -5.56 -7.10
N THR A 30 -8.96 -6.05 -5.85
CA THR A 30 -8.26 -7.26 -5.40
C THR A 30 -8.66 -8.46 -6.26
N ARG A 31 -9.96 -8.69 -6.48
CA ARG A 31 -10.45 -9.77 -7.36
C ARG A 31 -9.89 -9.69 -8.77
N ARG A 32 -9.74 -8.48 -9.30
CA ARG A 32 -9.16 -8.26 -10.63
C ARG A 32 -7.66 -8.52 -10.66
N ALA A 33 -6.93 -8.17 -9.60
CA ALA A 33 -5.51 -8.48 -9.45
C ALA A 33 -5.29 -10.00 -9.34
N VAL A 34 -6.06 -10.68 -8.51
CA VAL A 34 -6.00 -12.15 -8.31
C VAL A 34 -6.35 -12.93 -9.57
N ALA A 35 -7.18 -12.38 -10.45
CA ALA A 35 -7.54 -13.02 -11.72
C ALA A 35 -6.36 -13.20 -12.70
N PHE A 36 -5.21 -12.55 -12.46
CA PHE A 36 -3.96 -12.83 -13.20
C PHE A 36 -3.34 -14.18 -12.83
N GLY A 37 -3.82 -14.82 -11.76
CA GLY A 37 -3.34 -16.09 -11.23
C GLY A 37 -2.05 -15.95 -10.41
N PRO A 38 -1.33 -17.06 -10.16
CA PRO A 38 -0.01 -17.03 -9.52
C PRO A 38 0.93 -16.09 -10.27
N ARG A 39 1.55 -15.18 -9.55
CA ARG A 39 2.34 -14.08 -10.11
C ARG A 39 3.69 -13.92 -9.41
N PRO A 40 4.47 -15.02 -9.28
CA PRO A 40 5.80 -14.91 -8.69
C PRO A 40 6.71 -14.06 -9.56
N ASP A 41 7.77 -13.57 -8.94
CA ASP A 41 8.78 -12.72 -9.58
C ASP A 41 9.26 -13.27 -10.90
N GLY A 42 9.46 -12.38 -11.88
CA GLY A 42 9.88 -12.73 -13.23
C GLY A 42 8.84 -13.45 -14.08
N SER A 43 7.65 -13.77 -13.56
CA SER A 43 6.62 -14.49 -14.33
C SER A 43 5.93 -13.61 -15.36
N PRO A 44 5.40 -14.19 -16.46
CA PRO A 44 4.55 -13.43 -17.38
C PRO A 44 3.27 -12.88 -16.72
N ALA A 45 2.79 -13.50 -15.64
CA ALA A 45 1.61 -13.06 -14.92
C ALA A 45 1.88 -11.75 -14.16
N ILE A 46 3.01 -11.66 -13.44
CA ILE A 46 3.38 -10.43 -12.74
C ILE A 46 3.60 -9.26 -13.72
N ALA A 47 4.19 -9.52 -14.89
CA ALA A 47 4.35 -8.48 -15.92
C ALA A 47 3.00 -7.94 -16.43
N ARG A 48 2.00 -8.81 -16.61
CA ARG A 48 0.64 -8.39 -16.98
C ARG A 48 -0.06 -7.63 -15.85
N LEU A 49 0.07 -8.08 -14.60
CA LEU A 49 -0.46 -7.37 -13.44
C LEU A 49 0.16 -5.98 -13.32
N ARG A 50 1.48 -5.86 -13.45
CA ARG A 50 2.22 -4.60 -13.44
C ARG A 50 1.69 -3.60 -14.49
N ALA A 51 1.48 -4.08 -15.71
CA ALA A 51 0.89 -3.26 -16.76
C ALA A 51 -0.55 -2.82 -16.43
N TRP A 52 -1.34 -3.69 -15.80
CA TRP A 52 -2.70 -3.37 -15.38
C TRP A 52 -2.71 -2.36 -14.21
N ILE A 53 -1.85 -2.49 -13.19
CA ILE A 53 -1.71 -1.52 -12.10
C ILE A 53 -1.40 -0.13 -12.67
N ARG A 54 -0.40 -0.01 -13.55
CA ARG A 54 -0.07 1.27 -14.20
C ARG A 54 -1.26 1.86 -14.97
N LYS A 55 -2.03 1.03 -15.67
CA LYS A 55 -3.24 1.48 -16.37
C LYS A 55 -4.30 2.04 -15.41
N GLN A 56 -4.48 1.44 -14.22
CA GLN A 56 -5.39 1.98 -13.20
C GLN A 56 -4.87 3.32 -12.67
N LEU A 57 -3.60 3.41 -12.33
CA LEU A 57 -2.95 4.62 -11.81
C LEU A 57 -2.95 5.77 -12.82
N ALA A 58 -2.85 5.51 -14.11
CA ALA A 58 -2.93 6.54 -15.15
C ALA A 58 -4.23 7.37 -15.10
N ALA A 59 -5.30 6.82 -14.51
CA ALA A 59 -6.58 7.53 -14.34
C ALA A 59 -6.64 8.36 -13.04
N CYS A 60 -5.61 8.30 -12.18
CA CYS A 60 -5.65 8.85 -10.81
C CYS A 60 -5.03 10.24 -10.66
N ALA A 61 -4.64 10.92 -11.74
CA ALA A 61 -4.02 12.25 -11.70
C ALA A 61 -2.77 12.32 -10.80
N CYS A 62 -2.00 11.22 -10.73
CA CYS A 62 -0.73 11.11 -10.01
C CYS A 62 0.45 10.99 -10.98
N GLN A 63 1.65 11.19 -10.46
CA GLN A 63 2.89 10.93 -11.18
C GLN A 63 3.28 9.47 -10.98
N VAL A 64 3.22 8.67 -12.05
CA VAL A 64 3.59 7.25 -11.99
C VAL A 64 5.00 7.06 -12.50
N SER A 65 5.84 6.38 -11.72
CA SER A 65 7.21 6.01 -12.10
C SER A 65 7.46 4.52 -11.88
N ALA A 66 8.39 3.97 -12.65
CA ALA A 66 8.92 2.64 -12.48
C ALA A 66 10.26 2.72 -11.72
N ASP A 67 10.46 1.80 -10.79
CA ASP A 67 11.72 1.58 -10.09
C ASP A 67 12.22 0.18 -10.44
N ALA A 68 12.80 0.05 -11.64
CA ALA A 68 13.28 -1.22 -12.17
C ALA A 68 14.69 -1.52 -11.68
N PHE A 69 14.92 -2.75 -11.26
CA PHE A 69 16.21 -3.24 -10.77
C PHE A 69 16.42 -4.73 -11.09
N THR A 70 17.61 -5.23 -10.82
CA THR A 70 17.91 -6.67 -10.90
C THR A 70 18.27 -7.17 -9.51
N ALA A 71 17.38 -7.99 -8.94
CA ALA A 71 17.64 -8.66 -7.66
C ALA A 71 18.62 -9.82 -7.83
N GLN A 72 19.55 -9.96 -6.89
CA GLN A 72 20.39 -11.15 -6.79
C GLN A 72 19.67 -12.16 -5.90
N THR A 73 19.12 -13.21 -6.50
CA THR A 73 18.33 -14.22 -5.80
C THR A 73 19.06 -15.55 -5.72
N PRO A 74 18.65 -16.50 -4.87
CA PRO A 74 19.22 -17.85 -4.83
C PRO A 74 19.09 -18.62 -6.15
N ASP A 75 18.15 -18.24 -7.03
CA ASP A 75 17.96 -18.82 -8.36
C ASP A 75 18.71 -18.04 -9.47
N GLY A 76 19.51 -17.03 -9.08
CA GLY A 76 20.26 -16.15 -9.98
C GLY A 76 19.60 -14.76 -10.11
N PRO A 77 20.15 -13.89 -10.99
CA PRO A 77 19.64 -12.54 -11.16
C PRO A 77 18.24 -12.55 -11.76
N LEU A 78 17.30 -11.78 -11.12
CA LEU A 78 15.90 -11.66 -11.54
C LEU A 78 15.54 -10.18 -11.74
N PRO A 79 14.97 -9.80 -12.91
CA PRO A 79 14.46 -8.44 -13.11
C PRO A 79 13.16 -8.24 -12.33
N MET A 80 13.17 -7.22 -11.50
CA MET A 80 12.03 -6.80 -10.66
C MET A 80 11.73 -5.32 -10.88
N GLU A 81 10.56 -4.86 -10.46
CA GLU A 81 10.16 -3.47 -10.66
C GLU A 81 9.10 -3.02 -9.66
N ASN A 82 9.45 -2.10 -8.77
CA ASN A 82 8.46 -1.39 -7.97
C ASN A 82 7.68 -0.38 -8.83
N ILE A 83 6.40 -0.19 -8.51
CA ILE A 83 5.58 0.86 -9.12
C ILE A 83 5.33 1.93 -8.06
N ILE A 84 5.64 3.19 -8.39
CA ILE A 84 5.50 4.32 -7.48
C ILE A 84 4.50 5.31 -8.07
N ALA A 85 3.43 5.60 -7.33
CA ALA A 85 2.48 6.65 -7.66
C ALA A 85 2.61 7.79 -6.64
N LYS A 86 2.97 8.99 -7.12
CA LYS A 86 3.12 10.18 -6.29
C LYS A 86 1.94 11.11 -6.48
N PHE A 87 1.26 11.46 -5.40
CA PHE A 87 0.25 12.50 -5.31
C PHE A 87 0.90 13.75 -4.67
N PRO A 88 1.10 14.84 -5.42
CA PRO A 88 1.85 15.98 -4.93
C PRO A 88 1.17 16.70 -3.76
N GLY A 89 1.96 17.10 -2.78
CA GLY A 89 1.63 18.04 -1.70
C GLY A 89 2.41 19.36 -1.84
N LYS A 90 2.36 20.19 -0.80
CA LYS A 90 2.98 21.53 -0.81
C LYS A 90 3.98 21.75 0.33
N SER A 91 4.07 20.84 1.30
CA SER A 91 4.92 21.01 2.50
C SER A 91 6.41 20.75 2.26
N GLY A 92 6.74 20.00 1.20
CA GLY A 92 8.09 19.46 0.98
C GLY A 92 8.37 18.19 1.77
N ARG A 93 7.45 17.75 2.64
CA ARG A 93 7.48 16.47 3.37
C ARG A 93 6.67 15.42 2.61
N ALA A 94 6.77 14.17 3.04
CA ALA A 94 6.08 13.06 2.40
C ALA A 94 5.58 12.01 3.40
N ILE A 95 4.57 11.25 2.97
CA ILE A 95 4.10 10.02 3.62
C ILE A 95 4.06 8.94 2.53
N ALA A 96 4.52 7.73 2.84
CA ALA A 96 4.39 6.58 1.95
C ALA A 96 3.37 5.59 2.51
N VAL A 97 2.53 5.05 1.62
CA VAL A 97 1.70 3.87 1.90
C VAL A 97 2.13 2.79 0.92
N THR A 98 2.48 1.63 1.44
CA THR A 98 3.16 0.59 0.67
C THR A 98 2.48 -0.76 0.82
N GLY A 99 2.81 -1.70 -0.04
CA GLY A 99 2.43 -3.09 0.02
C GLY A 99 2.91 -3.81 -1.24
N HIS A 100 3.03 -5.12 -1.20
CA HIS A 100 3.54 -5.90 -2.30
C HIS A 100 2.45 -6.37 -3.27
N TYR A 101 2.84 -6.80 -4.47
CA TYR A 101 1.92 -7.28 -5.50
C TYR A 101 2.30 -8.62 -6.12
N ASP A 102 3.49 -9.13 -5.82
CA ASP A 102 3.94 -10.46 -6.20
C ASP A 102 3.25 -11.57 -5.39
N THR A 103 3.56 -12.81 -5.67
CA THR A 103 3.14 -13.97 -4.88
C THR A 103 4.29 -14.92 -4.72
N LYS A 104 4.31 -15.63 -3.61
CA LYS A 104 5.22 -16.75 -3.43
C LYS A 104 5.13 -17.76 -4.57
N LYS A 105 6.27 -18.32 -4.95
CA LYS A 105 6.39 -19.33 -6.01
C LYS A 105 5.90 -20.69 -5.51
N LEU A 106 4.59 -20.85 -5.32
CA LEU A 106 3.94 -22.08 -4.88
C LEU A 106 2.90 -22.53 -5.90
N ALA A 107 2.75 -23.85 -6.06
CA ALA A 107 1.78 -24.41 -7.00
C ALA A 107 0.34 -24.08 -6.57
N GLY A 108 -0.41 -23.41 -7.44
CA GLY A 108 -1.81 -23.05 -7.20
C GLY A 108 -2.03 -21.90 -6.21
N PHE A 109 -0.97 -21.26 -5.71
CA PHE A 109 -1.06 -20.12 -4.81
C PHE A 109 -1.37 -18.84 -5.59
N VAL A 110 -2.54 -18.30 -5.39
CA VAL A 110 -2.98 -17.08 -6.07
C VAL A 110 -2.83 -15.83 -5.19
N GLY A 111 -2.50 -16.00 -3.91
CA GLY A 111 -2.26 -14.91 -2.97
C GLY A 111 -3.38 -13.88 -3.02
N ALA A 112 -4.59 -14.26 -2.61
CA ALA A 112 -5.72 -13.34 -2.65
C ALA A 112 -5.63 -12.30 -1.54
N ASN A 113 -5.24 -12.74 -0.35
CA ASN A 113 -4.94 -11.86 0.76
C ASN A 113 -3.49 -11.40 0.69
N ASP A 114 -2.59 -12.33 0.45
CA ASP A 114 -1.15 -12.16 0.38
C ASP A 114 -0.74 -11.57 -1.00
N GLY A 115 -0.36 -10.31 -1.00
CA GLY A 115 -0.09 -9.46 -2.17
C GLY A 115 -1.32 -8.99 -2.94
N GLY A 116 -2.42 -9.77 -2.95
CA GLY A 116 -3.66 -9.39 -3.62
C GLY A 116 -4.40 -8.27 -2.89
N SER A 117 -4.54 -8.37 -1.57
CA SER A 117 -5.27 -7.39 -0.76
C SER A 117 -4.59 -6.03 -0.77
N SER A 118 -3.28 -5.97 -0.56
CA SER A 118 -2.49 -4.74 -0.65
C SER A 118 -2.58 -4.10 -2.02
N THR A 119 -2.50 -4.88 -3.11
CA THR A 119 -2.68 -4.38 -4.48
C THR A 119 -4.02 -3.67 -4.67
N GLY A 120 -5.13 -4.32 -4.29
CA GLY A 120 -6.48 -3.76 -4.45
C GLY A 120 -6.72 -2.55 -3.55
N PHE A 121 -6.22 -2.58 -2.33
CA PHE A 121 -6.29 -1.50 -1.38
C PHE A 121 -5.57 -0.23 -1.86
N LEU A 122 -4.33 -0.36 -2.31
CA LEU A 122 -3.55 0.77 -2.83
C LEU A 122 -4.16 1.38 -4.09
N LEU A 123 -4.77 0.58 -4.96
CA LEU A 123 -5.48 1.10 -6.14
C LEU A 123 -6.75 1.87 -5.78
N GLU A 124 -7.51 1.42 -4.78
CA GLU A 124 -8.65 2.17 -4.25
C GLU A 124 -8.19 3.46 -3.58
N LEU A 125 -7.13 3.39 -2.77
CA LEU A 125 -6.53 4.57 -2.15
C LEU A 125 -6.08 5.61 -3.20
N ALA A 126 -5.49 5.16 -4.32
CA ALA A 126 -5.15 6.03 -5.45
C ALA A 126 -6.37 6.76 -6.01
N SER A 127 -7.52 6.08 -6.09
CA SER A 127 -8.78 6.68 -6.54
C SER A 127 -9.31 7.75 -5.57
N VAL A 128 -9.15 7.53 -4.28
CA VAL A 128 -9.53 8.48 -3.21
C VAL A 128 -8.62 9.71 -3.26
N LEU A 129 -7.31 9.52 -3.37
CA LEU A 129 -6.31 10.59 -3.37
C LEU A 129 -6.37 11.47 -4.63
N LYS A 130 -6.94 10.99 -5.72
CA LYS A 130 -7.03 11.70 -7.01
C LYS A 130 -7.55 13.14 -6.89
N ASN A 131 -8.52 13.37 -6.04
CA ASN A 131 -9.18 14.68 -5.88
C ASN A 131 -8.98 15.28 -4.49
N ARG A 132 -8.13 14.65 -3.66
CA ARG A 132 -7.83 15.12 -2.32
C ARG A 132 -6.76 16.22 -2.38
N PRO A 133 -6.95 17.38 -1.74
CA PRO A 133 -5.87 18.33 -1.54
C PRO A 133 -4.91 17.77 -0.48
N ASN A 134 -3.71 17.35 -0.91
CA ASN A 134 -2.69 16.83 -0.01
C ASN A 134 -1.81 17.97 0.53
N VAL A 135 -1.48 17.92 1.82
CA VAL A 135 -0.48 18.82 2.44
C VAL A 135 0.91 18.31 2.16
N ASP A 136 1.16 17.05 2.44
CA ASP A 136 2.40 16.34 2.15
C ASP A 136 2.32 15.59 0.80
N ASP A 137 3.47 15.31 0.18
CA ASP A 137 3.50 14.35 -0.92
C ASP A 137 3.03 12.98 -0.40
N ILE A 138 2.06 12.35 -1.06
CA ILE A 138 1.67 10.97 -0.74
C ILE A 138 2.23 10.04 -1.80
N TYR A 139 3.06 9.09 -1.39
CA TYR A 139 3.55 8.02 -2.24
C TYR A 139 2.74 6.75 -1.99
N LEU A 140 2.23 6.14 -3.06
CA LEU A 140 1.75 4.76 -3.04
C LEU A 140 2.80 3.90 -3.73
N VAL A 141 3.31 2.89 -3.04
CA VAL A 141 4.35 2.02 -3.56
C VAL A 141 3.84 0.59 -3.60
N PHE A 142 3.87 0.01 -4.78
CA PHE A 142 3.60 -1.41 -5.00
C PHE A 142 4.96 -2.10 -5.13
N PHE A 143 5.35 -2.87 -4.13
CA PHE A 143 6.62 -3.58 -4.13
C PHE A 143 6.55 -4.86 -4.95
N ASP A 144 7.65 -5.14 -5.66
CA ASP A 144 7.94 -6.41 -6.35
C ASP A 144 8.95 -7.20 -5.53
N GLY A 145 8.77 -8.50 -5.42
CA GLY A 145 9.72 -9.35 -4.73
C GLY A 145 9.76 -9.15 -3.22
N GLU A 146 8.61 -9.03 -2.58
CA GLU A 146 8.52 -9.20 -1.14
C GLU A 146 8.82 -10.64 -0.77
N GLU A 147 8.24 -11.57 -1.50
CA GLU A 147 8.28 -12.99 -1.25
C GLU A 147 9.67 -13.62 -1.47
N ALA A 148 10.05 -14.48 -0.56
CA ALA A 148 11.28 -15.26 -0.71
C ALA A 148 11.20 -16.18 -1.93
N VAL A 149 12.27 -16.20 -2.74
CA VAL A 149 12.37 -17.08 -3.91
C VAL A 149 12.52 -18.56 -3.47
N ARG A 150 13.22 -18.80 -2.37
CA ARG A 150 13.37 -20.12 -1.75
C ARG A 150 12.92 -20.10 -0.29
N GLU A 151 13.70 -19.44 0.58
CA GLU A 151 13.48 -19.41 2.02
C GLU A 151 13.68 -18.00 2.56
N TRP A 152 12.78 -17.53 3.40
CA TRP A 152 12.85 -16.22 4.02
C TRP A 152 14.17 -16.02 4.77
N SER A 153 14.87 -14.96 4.43
CA SER A 153 16.12 -14.57 5.07
C SER A 153 16.47 -13.11 4.72
N ASP A 154 17.46 -12.56 5.40
CA ASP A 154 17.99 -11.20 5.12
C ASP A 154 18.39 -10.95 3.66
N THR A 155 18.63 -12.00 2.89
CA THR A 155 19.08 -11.92 1.48
C THR A 155 18.11 -12.54 0.50
N ASP A 156 17.07 -13.23 0.95
CA ASP A 156 16.07 -13.89 0.11
C ASP A 156 14.66 -13.50 0.58
N SER A 157 14.34 -12.23 0.50
CA SER A 157 13.01 -11.61 0.73
C SER A 157 13.10 -10.11 0.54
N VAL A 158 11.97 -9.42 0.55
CA VAL A 158 11.80 -7.96 0.57
C VAL A 158 12.74 -7.22 -0.39
N TYR A 159 12.95 -7.79 -1.58
CA TYR A 159 13.90 -7.28 -2.56
C TYR A 159 13.54 -5.87 -3.03
N GLY A 160 12.25 -5.63 -3.30
CA GLY A 160 11.76 -4.35 -3.79
C GLY A 160 11.87 -3.24 -2.78
N SER A 161 11.43 -3.49 -1.56
CA SER A 161 11.51 -2.50 -0.48
C SER A 161 12.95 -2.21 -0.08
N ARG A 162 13.82 -3.23 -0.03
CA ARG A 162 15.25 -3.06 0.23
C ARG A 162 15.92 -2.19 -0.84
N HIS A 163 15.63 -2.47 -2.12
CA HIS A 163 16.15 -1.66 -3.22
C HIS A 163 15.69 -0.20 -3.11
N LEU A 164 14.39 0.02 -2.87
CA LEU A 164 13.83 1.37 -2.78
C LEU A 164 14.32 2.13 -1.55
N ALA A 165 14.44 1.47 -0.39
CA ALA A 165 14.95 2.08 0.84
C ALA A 165 16.35 2.65 0.63
N HIS A 166 17.28 1.85 0.09
CA HIS A 166 18.63 2.30 -0.24
C HIS A 166 18.64 3.44 -1.25
N ARG A 167 17.83 3.36 -2.31
CA ARG A 167 17.73 4.43 -3.31
C ARG A 167 17.20 5.72 -2.70
N TRP A 168 16.14 5.66 -1.90
CA TRP A 168 15.56 6.84 -1.26
C TRP A 168 16.44 7.44 -0.16
N ALA A 169 17.28 6.63 0.48
CA ALA A 169 18.33 7.15 1.37
C ALA A 169 19.38 7.92 0.57
N ALA A 170 19.84 7.36 -0.54
CA ALA A 170 20.89 7.95 -1.37
C ALA A 170 20.45 9.25 -2.06
N ASP A 171 19.20 9.37 -2.49
CA ASP A 171 18.66 10.57 -3.16
C ASP A 171 18.01 11.59 -2.20
N GLY A 172 17.97 11.27 -0.89
CA GLY A 172 17.41 12.13 0.16
C GLY A 172 15.89 12.08 0.27
N ALA A 173 15.19 11.22 -0.48
CA ALA A 173 13.74 11.06 -0.37
C ALA A 173 13.33 10.50 1.00
N ALA A 174 14.08 9.54 1.55
CA ALA A 174 13.84 8.97 2.88
C ALA A 174 13.80 10.04 3.98
N ALA A 175 14.70 11.02 3.94
CA ALA A 175 14.74 12.10 4.93
C ALA A 175 13.51 13.03 4.91
N ARG A 176 12.72 13.01 3.83
CA ARG A 176 11.48 13.79 3.71
C ARG A 176 10.25 13.01 4.24
N LEU A 177 10.37 11.70 4.43
CA LEU A 177 9.26 10.90 4.92
C LEU A 177 8.95 11.22 6.39
N LYS A 178 7.71 11.61 6.67
CA LYS A 178 7.15 11.66 8.03
C LYS A 178 6.83 10.27 8.54
N ALA A 179 6.37 9.40 7.65
CA ALA A 179 5.98 8.03 7.93
C ALA A 179 6.00 7.17 6.65
N LEU A 180 6.23 5.87 6.83
CA LEU A 180 5.90 4.84 5.87
C LEU A 180 4.94 3.87 6.56
N ILE A 181 3.79 3.58 5.92
CA ILE A 181 2.78 2.66 6.41
C ILE A 181 2.68 1.53 5.39
N ASN A 182 3.15 0.36 5.76
CA ASN A 182 3.00 -0.86 4.97
C ASN A 182 1.65 -1.49 5.28
N VAL A 183 0.98 -2.05 4.28
CA VAL A 183 -0.27 -2.80 4.43
C VAL A 183 -0.11 -4.16 3.77
N ASP A 184 -0.26 -5.21 4.55
CA ASP A 184 -0.20 -6.58 4.04
C ASP A 184 -1.30 -7.46 4.65
N MET A 185 -1.80 -8.40 3.85
CA MET A 185 -2.83 -9.38 4.23
C MET A 185 -4.05 -8.79 4.95
N ILE A 186 -4.51 -7.61 4.54
CA ILE A 186 -5.53 -6.81 5.24
C ILE A 186 -6.98 -7.12 4.82
N GLY A 187 -7.18 -8.11 3.95
CA GLY A 187 -8.49 -8.40 3.38
C GLY A 187 -9.29 -9.50 4.09
N ASP A 188 -8.70 -10.23 5.04
CA ASP A 188 -9.35 -11.36 5.70
C ASP A 188 -10.63 -10.93 6.43
N ARG A 189 -11.72 -11.70 6.21
CA ARG A 189 -12.98 -11.49 6.91
C ARG A 189 -12.90 -11.53 8.43
N ASN A 190 -11.89 -12.24 8.98
CA ASN A 190 -11.59 -12.30 10.39
C ASN A 190 -10.50 -11.28 10.74
N VAL A 191 -10.75 -10.02 10.44
CA VAL A 191 -9.78 -8.95 10.65
C VAL A 191 -9.40 -8.83 12.13
N SER A 192 -8.09 -8.96 12.39
CA SER A 192 -7.45 -8.79 13.71
C SER A 192 -6.02 -8.31 13.48
N LEU A 193 -5.81 -7.02 13.59
CA LEU A 193 -4.55 -6.36 13.28
C LEU A 193 -3.75 -6.17 14.57
N LEU A 194 -2.79 -7.06 14.78
CA LEU A 194 -1.93 -7.03 15.97
C LEU A 194 -0.83 -5.97 15.83
N TRP A 195 -0.22 -5.62 16.94
CA TRP A 195 0.95 -4.76 16.95
C TRP A 195 2.16 -5.48 16.34
N ASP A 196 2.75 -4.88 15.33
CA ASP A 196 4.14 -5.17 15.04
C ASP A 196 5.03 -4.36 15.99
N THR A 197 5.90 -5.03 16.75
CA THR A 197 6.80 -4.39 17.72
C THR A 197 8.04 -3.78 17.08
N ASN A 198 8.37 -4.09 15.83
CA ASN A 198 9.40 -3.43 15.02
C ASN A 198 8.95 -2.06 14.53
N SER A 199 7.64 -1.84 14.41
CA SER A 199 7.05 -0.57 14.02
C SER A 199 7.35 0.55 15.02
N SER A 200 7.43 1.78 14.54
CA SER A 200 7.63 3.00 15.36
C SER A 200 6.48 3.16 16.36
N ALA A 201 6.76 3.10 17.64
CA ALA A 201 5.74 3.11 18.71
C ALA A 201 4.77 4.30 18.57
N ALA A 202 5.28 5.52 18.34
CA ALA A 202 4.43 6.70 18.20
C ALA A 202 3.50 6.64 16.97
N LEU A 203 3.96 6.06 15.84
CA LEU A 203 3.13 5.93 14.64
C LEU A 203 2.07 4.85 14.83
N ARG A 204 2.44 3.75 15.48
CA ARG A 204 1.52 2.68 15.88
C ARG A 204 0.42 3.19 16.80
N GLU A 205 0.78 3.93 17.87
CA GLU A 205 -0.23 4.55 18.74
C GLU A 205 -1.17 5.49 17.96
N THR A 206 -0.64 6.34 17.08
CA THR A 206 -1.48 7.22 16.24
C THR A 206 -2.50 6.43 15.43
N PHE A 207 -2.10 5.30 14.83
CA PHE A 207 -2.98 4.48 14.02
C PHE A 207 -4.03 3.76 14.86
N TRP A 208 -3.66 3.18 16.02
CA TRP A 208 -4.58 2.50 16.93
C TRP A 208 -5.54 3.48 17.62
N ASP A 209 -5.08 4.67 17.99
CA ASP A 209 -5.95 5.72 18.54
C ASP A 209 -6.96 6.22 17.48
N ALA A 210 -6.55 6.31 16.22
CA ALA A 210 -7.46 6.58 15.11
C ALA A 210 -8.54 5.48 15.01
N ALA A 211 -8.15 4.21 15.12
CA ALA A 211 -9.10 3.09 15.11
C ALA A 211 -10.07 3.16 16.30
N ASP A 212 -9.58 3.44 17.51
CA ASP A 212 -10.42 3.61 18.70
C ASP A 212 -11.43 4.73 18.53
N SER A 213 -11.01 5.87 17.96
CA SER A 213 -11.88 7.02 17.72
C SER A 213 -12.99 6.78 16.70
N LEU A 214 -12.79 5.80 15.80
CA LEU A 214 -13.77 5.34 14.81
C LEU A 214 -14.63 4.18 15.30
N GLY A 215 -14.41 3.69 16.53
CA GLY A 215 -15.14 2.56 17.09
C GLY A 215 -14.69 1.19 16.59
N TYR A 216 -13.47 1.10 16.07
CA TYR A 216 -12.89 -0.11 15.49
C TYR A 216 -11.95 -0.86 16.45
N SER A 217 -11.84 -0.47 17.73
CA SER A 217 -10.91 -1.02 18.73
C SER A 217 -10.88 -2.56 18.76
N ARG A 218 -12.00 -3.22 18.52
CA ARG A 218 -12.11 -4.69 18.51
C ARG A 218 -11.27 -5.38 17.42
N TYR A 219 -10.90 -4.65 16.36
CA TYR A 219 -10.10 -5.15 15.26
C TYR A 219 -8.61 -4.82 15.42
N PHE A 220 -8.27 -4.01 16.44
CA PHE A 220 -6.95 -3.46 16.70
C PHE A 220 -6.53 -3.74 18.16
N PRO A 221 -6.35 -5.01 18.55
CA PRO A 221 -5.85 -5.32 19.90
C PRO A 221 -4.46 -4.73 20.11
N ARG A 222 -4.19 -4.27 21.34
CA ARG A 222 -2.92 -3.62 21.70
C ARG A 222 -1.91 -4.64 22.22
N GLU A 223 -1.74 -5.70 21.46
CA GLU A 223 -0.81 -6.80 21.71
C GLU A 223 -0.23 -7.32 20.41
N GLY A 224 0.92 -7.96 20.43
CA GLY A 224 1.56 -8.53 19.25
C GLY A 224 3.02 -8.88 19.46
N GLY A 225 3.77 -8.99 18.38
CA GLY A 225 5.15 -9.41 18.35
C GLY A 225 5.93 -8.75 17.21
N PRO A 226 7.21 -9.12 17.03
CA PRO A 226 7.99 -8.63 15.90
C PRO A 226 7.53 -9.29 14.61
N ILE A 227 7.33 -8.49 13.56
CA ILE A 227 7.05 -8.93 12.20
C ILE A 227 8.21 -8.46 11.30
N GLU A 228 8.61 -9.32 10.36
CA GLU A 228 9.56 -8.97 9.31
C GLU A 228 8.80 -8.87 7.98
N ASP A 229 8.81 -7.67 7.38
CA ASP A 229 8.09 -7.36 6.15
C ASP A 229 8.75 -6.15 5.45
N ASP A 230 8.17 -5.64 4.38
CA ASP A 230 8.64 -4.54 3.53
C ASP A 230 8.97 -3.23 4.27
N HIS A 231 8.47 -3.05 5.48
CA HIS A 231 8.82 -1.90 6.32
C HIS A 231 10.24 -1.97 6.93
N MET A 232 10.79 -3.19 7.10
CA MET A 232 12.07 -3.40 7.79
C MET A 232 13.27 -2.69 7.14
N PRO A 233 13.47 -2.72 5.82
CA PRO A 233 14.58 -2.01 5.19
C PRO A 233 14.56 -0.50 5.44
N PHE A 234 13.38 0.11 5.59
CA PHE A 234 13.25 1.53 5.84
C PHE A 234 13.59 1.93 7.28
N ILE A 235 13.49 1.02 8.25
CA ILE A 235 13.98 1.24 9.61
C ILE A 235 15.49 1.48 9.60
N GLN A 236 16.23 0.71 8.81
CA GLN A 236 17.69 0.84 8.68
C GLN A 236 18.09 2.21 8.13
N GLU A 237 17.23 2.82 7.33
CA GLU A 237 17.43 4.17 6.76
C GLU A 237 16.83 5.30 7.65
N GLY A 238 16.43 4.99 8.88
CA GLY A 238 15.95 5.96 9.86
C GLY A 238 14.54 6.49 9.60
N VAL A 239 13.75 5.84 8.76
CA VAL A 239 12.36 6.19 8.48
C VAL A 239 11.46 5.68 9.63
N ARG A 240 10.49 6.48 10.04
CA ARG A 240 9.42 6.03 10.93
C ARG A 240 8.46 5.15 10.14
N VAL A 241 8.32 3.89 10.57
CA VAL A 241 7.52 2.89 9.87
C VAL A 241 6.38 2.37 10.71
N LEU A 242 5.34 1.89 10.06
CA LEU A 242 4.25 1.10 10.63
C LEU A 242 3.96 -0.05 9.67
N ASP A 243 3.89 -1.25 10.21
CA ASP A 243 3.32 -2.39 9.51
C ASP A 243 1.90 -2.66 10.01
N VAL A 244 0.97 -2.74 9.07
CA VAL A 244 -0.46 -3.01 9.29
C VAL A 244 -0.76 -4.34 8.62
N ILE A 245 -0.64 -5.41 9.39
CA ILE A 245 -0.74 -6.76 8.88
C ILE A 245 -1.70 -7.61 9.73
N ASN A 246 -2.49 -8.46 9.06
CA ASN A 246 -3.35 -9.45 9.74
C ASN A 246 -2.70 -10.83 9.70
N PHE A 247 -1.61 -11.02 10.44
CA PHE A 247 -0.81 -12.24 10.38
C PHE A 247 -1.38 -13.40 11.20
N GLU A 248 -1.98 -13.14 12.37
CA GLU A 248 -2.42 -14.20 13.29
C GLU A 248 -3.57 -15.04 12.74
N SER A 249 -4.57 -14.41 12.11
CA SER A 249 -5.71 -15.13 11.53
C SER A 249 -5.37 -15.92 10.27
N GLN A 250 -4.21 -15.68 9.66
CA GLN A 250 -3.76 -16.27 8.41
C GLN A 250 -3.20 -17.68 8.54
N SER A 251 -2.91 -18.14 9.75
CA SER A 251 -2.19 -19.39 9.98
C SER A 251 -2.80 -20.64 9.30
N SER A 252 -4.10 -20.61 8.95
CA SER A 252 -4.79 -21.72 8.30
C SER A 252 -4.70 -21.75 6.78
N PHE A 253 -4.45 -20.61 6.10
CA PHE A 253 -4.40 -20.55 4.63
C PHE A 253 -3.20 -19.77 4.07
N TRP A 254 -2.43 -19.09 4.92
CA TRP A 254 -1.21 -18.41 4.53
C TRP A 254 -0.23 -19.35 3.83
N HIS A 255 0.34 -18.92 2.71
CA HIS A 255 1.23 -19.70 1.85
C HIS A 255 0.65 -21.07 1.42
N THR A 256 -0.66 -21.13 1.21
CA THR A 256 -1.34 -22.32 0.69
C THR A 256 -2.26 -21.98 -0.49
N PRO A 257 -2.63 -22.96 -1.34
CA PRO A 257 -3.61 -22.74 -2.40
C PRO A 257 -5.00 -22.33 -1.92
N GLN A 258 -5.25 -22.32 -0.60
CA GLN A 258 -6.50 -21.88 0.01
C GLN A 258 -6.55 -20.36 0.23
N ASP A 259 -5.48 -19.61 -0.01
CA ASP A 259 -5.52 -18.14 -0.04
C ASP A 259 -6.26 -17.65 -1.30
N THR A 260 -7.57 -17.62 -1.20
CA THR A 260 -8.51 -17.35 -2.30
C THR A 260 -9.54 -16.29 -1.91
N MET A 261 -10.21 -15.71 -2.90
CA MET A 261 -11.14 -14.59 -2.73
C MET A 261 -12.31 -14.86 -1.75
N ASP A 262 -12.65 -16.13 -1.48
CA ASP A 262 -13.67 -16.49 -0.50
C ASP A 262 -13.24 -16.27 0.95
N LYS A 263 -11.97 -16.02 1.22
CA LYS A 263 -11.47 -15.64 2.54
C LYS A 263 -11.65 -14.16 2.84
N LEU A 264 -11.79 -13.34 1.81
CA LEU A 264 -11.77 -11.89 1.92
C LEU A 264 -13.17 -11.29 2.11
N ASP A 265 -13.22 -10.13 2.77
CA ASP A 265 -14.46 -9.38 3.00
C ASP A 265 -14.22 -7.88 2.80
N ALA A 266 -15.20 -7.19 2.18
CA ALA A 266 -15.13 -5.75 1.96
C ALA A 266 -15.06 -4.95 3.27
N HIS A 267 -15.60 -5.48 4.36
CA HIS A 267 -15.56 -4.82 5.65
C HIS A 267 -14.13 -4.71 6.21
N ALA A 268 -13.28 -5.74 6.01
CA ALA A 268 -11.89 -5.69 6.42
C ALA A 268 -11.15 -4.53 5.74
N PHE A 269 -11.28 -4.42 4.42
CA PHE A 269 -10.72 -3.29 3.66
C PHE A 269 -11.26 -1.94 4.12
N GLN A 270 -12.58 -1.86 4.43
CA GLN A 270 -13.20 -0.62 4.90
C GLN A 270 -12.60 -0.17 6.23
N VAL A 271 -12.47 -1.09 7.19
CA VAL A 271 -11.90 -0.81 8.52
C VAL A 271 -10.48 -0.24 8.40
N VAL A 272 -9.61 -0.90 7.63
CA VAL A 272 -8.23 -0.43 7.42
C VAL A 272 -8.21 0.90 6.66
N GLY A 273 -9.06 1.05 5.64
CA GLY A 273 -9.14 2.26 4.83
C GLY A 273 -9.58 3.49 5.64
N ASP A 274 -10.60 3.36 6.47
CA ASP A 274 -11.10 4.45 7.32
C ASP A 274 -10.02 4.89 8.33
N VAL A 275 -9.34 3.93 8.98
CA VAL A 275 -8.27 4.21 9.94
C VAL A 275 -7.08 4.87 9.25
N LEU A 276 -6.67 4.36 8.09
CA LEU A 276 -5.58 4.95 7.32
C LEU A 276 -5.90 6.38 6.88
N MET A 277 -7.10 6.63 6.35
CA MET A 277 -7.49 7.98 5.91
C MET A 277 -7.48 8.98 7.06
N LYS A 278 -7.93 8.57 8.26
CA LYS A 278 -7.86 9.40 9.45
C LYS A 278 -6.41 9.62 9.89
N THR A 279 -5.60 8.59 9.91
CA THR A 279 -4.17 8.68 10.25
C THR A 279 -3.41 9.61 9.30
N LEU A 280 -3.67 9.52 7.98
CA LEU A 280 -3.07 10.44 7.00
C LEU A 280 -3.43 11.91 7.30
N ALA A 281 -4.69 12.19 7.65
CA ALA A 281 -5.11 13.54 8.00
C ALA A 281 -4.41 14.06 9.27
N GLU A 282 -4.22 13.20 10.28
CA GLU A 282 -3.51 13.54 11.52
C GLU A 282 -2.02 13.78 11.27
N LEU A 283 -1.36 12.93 10.48
CA LEU A 283 0.05 13.10 10.11
C LEU A 283 0.30 14.38 9.30
N GLU A 284 -0.61 14.74 8.40
CA GLU A 284 -0.52 15.98 7.62
C GLU A 284 -0.77 17.25 8.47
N ALA A 285 -1.51 17.15 9.57
CA ALA A 285 -1.75 18.27 10.49
C ALA A 285 -0.50 18.62 11.33
N VAL A 286 0.42 17.71 11.51
CA VAL A 286 1.70 17.94 12.22
C VAL A 286 2.68 18.63 11.28
N LYS A 287 3.18 19.83 11.69
CA LYS A 287 4.16 20.61 10.92
C LYS A 287 5.56 20.02 10.97
#